data_2f40215a67386f2945d0ddb21835fdf4
#
_entry.id   2f40215a67386f2945d0ddb21835fdf4
#
_cell.length_a   1.000
_cell.length_b   1.000
_cell.length_c   1.000
_cell.angle_alpha   90.00
_cell.angle_beta   90.00
_cell.angle_gamma   90.00
#
_symmetry.space_group_name_H-M   'P 1'
#
loop_
_entity.id
_entity.type
_entity.pdbx_description
1 polymer ?
#
loop_
_entity_poly.entity_id
_entity_poly.type
_entity_poly.pdbx_seq_one_letter_code
_entity_poly.pdbx_strand_id
1 'polypeptide(L)'
;MEFGVIGGTGFYSLGEDRGESTEVATPYGAVEINRVRMGEVEIAFVARHGRGHTVPPHRVNYRGNIWALREMGVRSILASAAVGSMSEGMPPGSLALVDQFLDFTRGRPGTFFDGETDEVVHVDMTEPYCPHLRKELREAAEALGETLALKGTYVCAEGPRFETPAEIRMFKQLGGELVGMTSVPEVVLAREAGICYATVAVVTNWAAGVSEELVEHEGVSDFMGQQTPRVRAMFERVIEQHVDGDCVCRACRAG
;
A
#
# COMPACT_ATOMS: atom_id res chain seq x y z
N MET A 1 -15.08 -10.49 6.42
CA MET A 1 -14.77 -9.90 5.09
C MET A 1 -13.45 -10.47 4.63
N GLU A 2 -13.34 -10.88 3.37
CA GLU A 2 -12.10 -11.49 2.88
C GLU A 2 -11.07 -10.43 2.44
N PHE A 3 -11.56 -9.33 1.89
CA PHE A 3 -10.72 -8.26 1.38
C PHE A 3 -10.69 -7.02 2.26
N GLY A 4 -9.48 -6.45 2.36
CA GLY A 4 -9.22 -5.09 2.80
C GLY A 4 -8.66 -4.25 1.67
N VAL A 5 -9.03 -2.97 1.62
CA VAL A 5 -8.41 -1.98 0.74
C VAL A 5 -7.83 -0.87 1.59
N ILE A 6 -6.54 -0.57 1.39
CA ILE A 6 -5.89 0.57 2.07
C ILE A 6 -5.64 1.67 1.03
N GLY A 7 -6.44 2.74 1.14
CA GLY A 7 -6.33 3.90 0.27
C GLY A 7 -5.23 4.86 0.73
N GLY A 8 -4.32 5.20 -0.19
CA GLY A 8 -3.32 6.25 -0.02
C GLY A 8 -3.84 7.65 -0.37
N THR A 9 -2.90 8.58 -0.63
CA THR A 9 -3.21 9.95 -1.09
C THR A 9 -4.17 9.92 -2.29
N GLY A 10 -5.21 10.74 -2.27
CA GLY A 10 -6.22 10.81 -3.34
C GLY A 10 -7.22 9.64 -3.40
N PHE A 11 -7.02 8.58 -2.60
CA PHE A 11 -7.86 7.40 -2.55
C PHE A 11 -8.56 7.32 -1.19
N TYR A 12 -9.44 8.30 -0.90
CA TYR A 12 -10.06 8.47 0.42
C TYR A 12 -11.43 7.83 0.56
N SER A 13 -12.01 7.36 -0.55
CA SER A 13 -13.28 6.64 -0.60
C SER A 13 -13.33 5.76 -1.84
N LEU A 14 -14.19 4.76 -1.82
CA LEU A 14 -14.41 3.84 -2.95
C LEU A 14 -15.66 4.23 -3.79
N GLY A 15 -16.02 5.50 -3.83
CA GLY A 15 -17.15 6.04 -4.59
C GLY A 15 -18.05 6.94 -3.74
N GLU A 16 -19.29 7.15 -4.21
CA GLU A 16 -20.29 7.95 -3.51
C GLU A 16 -20.79 7.29 -2.22
N ASP A 17 -20.78 5.95 -2.18
CA ASP A 17 -21.11 5.18 -0.98
C ASP A 17 -19.94 5.23 0.00
N ARG A 18 -20.16 5.97 1.09
CA ARG A 18 -19.17 6.08 2.18
C ARG A 18 -19.13 4.86 3.07
N GLY A 19 -20.07 3.91 2.87
CA GLY A 19 -20.21 2.73 3.70
C GLY A 19 -20.57 3.04 5.16
N GLU A 20 -20.69 1.98 5.94
CA GLU A 20 -20.86 2.06 7.39
C GLU A 20 -19.48 2.16 8.06
N SER A 21 -19.25 3.24 8.82
CA SER A 21 -18.03 3.40 9.61
C SER A 21 -18.13 2.63 10.91
N THR A 22 -17.12 1.82 11.21
CA THR A 22 -17.01 1.04 12.45
C THR A 22 -15.66 1.34 13.09
N GLU A 23 -15.65 1.65 14.38
CA GLU A 23 -14.43 1.77 15.16
C GLU A 23 -14.03 0.39 15.70
N VAL A 24 -12.85 -0.09 15.35
CA VAL A 24 -12.28 -1.36 15.81
C VAL A 24 -11.24 -1.06 16.87
N ALA A 25 -11.45 -1.57 18.09
CA ALA A 25 -10.47 -1.48 19.17
C ALA A 25 -9.31 -2.43 18.90
N THR A 26 -8.08 -1.92 19.00
CA THR A 26 -6.86 -2.73 18.85
C THR A 26 -5.89 -2.46 20.01
N PRO A 27 -4.90 -3.33 20.26
CA PRO A 27 -3.84 -3.06 21.23
C PRO A 27 -3.05 -1.77 20.93
N TYR A 28 -3.13 -1.29 19.70
CA TYR A 28 -2.40 -0.11 19.20
C TYR A 28 -3.28 1.13 19.07
N GLY A 29 -4.46 1.13 19.67
CA GLY A 29 -5.47 2.18 19.62
C GLY A 29 -6.64 1.82 18.69
N ALA A 30 -7.67 2.64 18.75
CA ALA A 30 -8.87 2.46 17.91
C ALA A 30 -8.59 2.85 16.46
N VAL A 31 -9.17 2.10 15.54
CA VAL A 31 -9.05 2.29 14.08
C VAL A 31 -10.42 2.39 13.44
N GLU A 32 -10.63 3.43 12.66
CA GLU A 32 -11.84 3.59 11.85
C GLU A 32 -11.73 2.74 10.58
N ILE A 33 -12.65 1.78 10.44
CA ILE A 33 -12.81 0.95 9.25
C ILE A 33 -14.16 1.28 8.60
N ASN A 34 -14.16 1.51 7.31
CA ASN A 34 -15.38 1.69 6.54
C ASN A 34 -15.74 0.37 5.84
N ARG A 35 -16.96 -0.11 6.09
CA ARG A 35 -17.52 -1.24 5.33
C ARG A 35 -18.14 -0.69 4.07
N VAL A 36 -17.59 -1.04 2.92
CA VAL A 36 -18.06 -0.52 1.63
C VAL A 36 -18.27 -1.67 0.66
N ARG A 37 -19.15 -1.48 -0.31
CA ARG A 37 -19.32 -2.41 -1.43
C ARG A 37 -18.41 -2.03 -2.58
N MET A 38 -17.74 -3.06 -3.11
CA MET A 38 -16.97 -2.98 -4.33
C MET A 38 -17.50 -4.07 -5.27
N GLY A 39 -18.25 -3.67 -6.31
CA GLY A 39 -19.13 -4.60 -7.02
C GLY A 39 -20.16 -5.23 -6.08
N GLU A 40 -20.28 -6.55 -6.08
CA GLU A 40 -21.20 -7.29 -5.20
C GLU A 40 -20.55 -7.71 -3.87
N VAL A 41 -19.26 -7.42 -3.66
CA VAL A 41 -18.49 -7.87 -2.49
C VAL A 41 -18.38 -6.76 -1.45
N GLU A 42 -18.64 -7.10 -0.18
CA GLU A 42 -18.38 -6.22 0.96
C GLU A 42 -16.93 -6.32 1.39
N ILE A 43 -16.25 -5.19 1.53
CA ILE A 43 -14.84 -5.08 1.90
C ILE A 43 -14.63 -4.13 3.07
N ALA A 44 -13.48 -4.27 3.74
CA ALA A 44 -12.99 -3.34 4.76
C ALA A 44 -12.09 -2.27 4.10
N PHE A 45 -12.46 -1.00 4.20
CA PHE A 45 -11.67 0.11 3.67
C PHE A 45 -11.02 0.93 4.79
N VAL A 46 -9.73 1.19 4.63
CA VAL A 46 -8.93 2.07 5.50
C VAL A 46 -8.40 3.26 4.71
N ALA A 47 -8.76 4.47 5.13
CA ALA A 47 -8.10 5.69 4.66
C ALA A 47 -6.78 5.85 5.43
N ARG A 48 -5.65 5.45 4.85
CA ARG A 48 -4.33 5.41 5.51
C ARG A 48 -3.96 6.71 6.20
N HIS A 49 -4.21 7.83 5.58
CA HIS A 49 -3.89 9.16 6.08
C HIS A 49 -5.05 9.86 6.81
N GLY A 50 -6.07 9.09 7.19
CA GLY A 50 -7.30 9.66 7.75
C GLY A 50 -8.14 10.40 6.71
N ARG A 51 -9.35 10.77 7.09
CA ARG A 51 -10.23 11.57 6.23
C ARG A 51 -9.62 12.97 6.05
N GLY A 52 -9.51 13.42 4.80
CA GLY A 52 -8.94 14.73 4.49
C GLY A 52 -7.42 14.82 4.64
N HIS A 53 -6.70 13.70 4.62
CA HIS A 53 -5.23 13.66 4.65
C HIS A 53 -4.61 14.35 5.88
N THR A 54 -5.15 14.07 7.06
CA THR A 54 -4.74 14.72 8.31
C THR A 54 -3.59 14.02 9.04
N VAL A 55 -3.27 12.79 8.65
CA VAL A 55 -2.24 11.96 9.28
C VAL A 55 -1.01 11.86 8.38
N PRO A 56 0.14 12.45 8.76
CA PRO A 56 1.37 12.35 7.96
C PRO A 56 1.95 10.92 8.00
N PRO A 57 2.76 10.52 6.98
CA PRO A 57 3.23 9.13 6.80
C PRO A 57 3.88 8.51 8.04
N HIS A 58 4.72 9.25 8.76
CA HIS A 58 5.43 8.77 9.96
C HIS A 58 4.54 8.67 11.21
N ARG A 59 3.28 9.12 11.14
CA ARG A 59 2.30 9.07 12.25
C ARG A 59 1.13 8.14 11.98
N VAL A 60 1.09 7.51 10.81
CA VAL A 60 0.06 6.51 10.50
C VAL A 60 0.15 5.35 11.50
N ASN A 61 -0.99 4.95 12.03
CA ASN A 61 -1.08 3.80 12.94
C ASN A 61 -1.06 2.49 12.15
N TYR A 62 0.09 2.16 11.57
CA TYR A 62 0.24 0.96 10.73
C TYR A 62 -0.12 -0.32 11.47
N ARG A 63 0.35 -0.48 12.73
CA ARG A 63 0.02 -1.66 13.55
C ARG A 63 -1.49 -1.76 13.78
N GLY A 64 -2.11 -0.67 14.20
CA GLY A 64 -3.55 -0.64 14.39
C GLY A 64 -4.32 -0.96 13.13
N ASN A 65 -3.95 -0.39 11.98
CA ASN A 65 -4.64 -0.60 10.71
C ASN A 65 -4.62 -2.08 10.29
N ILE A 66 -3.45 -2.71 10.29
CA ILE A 66 -3.31 -4.13 9.90
C ILE A 66 -4.00 -5.04 10.92
N TRP A 67 -3.86 -4.74 12.22
CA TRP A 67 -4.53 -5.51 13.27
C TRP A 67 -6.06 -5.43 13.15
N ALA A 68 -6.61 -4.25 12.95
CA ALA A 68 -8.06 -4.06 12.79
C ALA A 68 -8.60 -4.82 11.57
N LEU A 69 -7.89 -4.80 10.44
CA LEU A 69 -8.25 -5.57 9.26
C LEU A 69 -8.24 -7.08 9.55
N ARG A 70 -7.22 -7.56 10.28
CA ARG A 70 -7.15 -8.95 10.72
C ARG A 70 -8.35 -9.35 11.59
N GLU A 71 -8.69 -8.54 12.60
CA GLU A 71 -9.84 -8.78 13.49
C GLU A 71 -11.18 -8.84 12.73
N MET A 72 -11.26 -8.11 11.61
CA MET A 72 -12.43 -8.17 10.72
C MET A 72 -12.43 -9.41 9.80
N GLY A 73 -11.43 -10.29 9.91
CA GLY A 73 -11.30 -11.50 9.12
C GLY A 73 -10.73 -11.28 7.72
N VAL A 74 -10.07 -10.12 7.47
CA VAL A 74 -9.41 -9.84 6.20
C VAL A 74 -8.23 -10.80 5.99
N ARG A 75 -8.18 -11.41 4.81
CA ARG A 75 -7.13 -12.34 4.39
C ARG A 75 -6.27 -11.81 3.25
N SER A 76 -6.77 -10.82 2.53
CA SER A 76 -6.09 -10.20 1.38
C SER A 76 -6.26 -8.69 1.40
N ILE A 77 -5.15 -7.95 1.27
CA ILE A 77 -5.12 -6.49 1.24
C ILE A 77 -4.62 -6.01 -0.12
N LEU A 78 -5.40 -5.14 -0.75
CA LEU A 78 -4.99 -4.35 -1.90
C LEU A 78 -4.72 -2.91 -1.45
N ALA A 79 -3.54 -2.41 -1.73
CA ALA A 79 -3.14 -1.07 -1.32
C ALA A 79 -2.78 -0.20 -2.52
N SER A 80 -3.06 1.10 -2.42
CA SER A 80 -2.56 2.10 -3.37
C SER A 80 -1.49 2.99 -2.73
N ALA A 81 -0.52 3.42 -3.52
CA ALA A 81 0.51 4.36 -3.09
C ALA A 81 0.84 5.36 -4.21
N ALA A 82 0.85 6.66 -3.87
CA ALA A 82 1.46 7.68 -4.72
C ALA A 82 2.98 7.60 -4.59
N VAL A 83 3.69 7.62 -5.70
CA VAL A 83 5.16 7.51 -5.73
C VAL A 83 5.80 8.47 -6.72
N GLY A 84 7.03 8.91 -6.40
CA GLY A 84 7.92 9.53 -7.36
C GLY A 84 8.73 8.46 -8.10
N SER A 85 8.97 8.66 -9.39
CA SER A 85 9.77 7.74 -10.20
C SER A 85 11.24 8.16 -10.30
N MET A 86 12.11 7.17 -10.17
CA MET A 86 13.54 7.25 -10.46
C MET A 86 13.91 6.52 -11.76
N SER A 87 12.93 5.87 -12.41
CA SER A 87 13.10 5.00 -13.57
C SER A 87 12.48 5.62 -14.82
N GLU A 88 13.25 5.74 -15.90
CA GLU A 88 12.75 6.22 -17.20
C GLU A 88 11.67 5.29 -17.78
N GLY A 89 11.69 4.01 -17.42
CA GLY A 89 10.68 3.03 -17.84
C GLY A 89 9.32 3.20 -17.15
N MET A 90 9.24 4.05 -16.14
CA MET A 90 8.00 4.31 -15.38
C MET A 90 7.78 5.83 -15.22
N PRO A 91 7.47 6.57 -16.30
CA PRO A 91 7.20 8.00 -16.23
C PRO A 91 5.92 8.31 -15.45
N PRO A 92 5.69 9.59 -15.05
CA PRO A 92 4.42 10.02 -14.46
C PRO A 92 3.22 9.56 -15.29
N GLY A 93 2.18 9.03 -14.62
CA GLY A 93 1.03 8.37 -15.23
C GLY A 93 1.15 6.85 -15.35
N SER A 94 2.34 6.29 -15.11
CA SER A 94 2.52 4.83 -15.04
C SER A 94 1.89 4.24 -13.79
N LEU A 95 1.39 3.02 -13.93
CA LEU A 95 1.04 2.14 -12.82
C LEU A 95 2.09 1.05 -12.69
N ALA A 96 2.44 0.68 -11.47
CA ALA A 96 3.43 -0.36 -11.20
C ALA A 96 3.00 -1.30 -10.08
N LEU A 97 3.25 -2.60 -10.26
CA LEU A 97 3.19 -3.58 -9.18
C LEU A 97 4.50 -3.55 -8.41
N VAL A 98 4.42 -3.18 -7.14
CA VAL A 98 5.58 -3.26 -6.26
C VAL A 98 5.90 -4.73 -6.00
N ASP A 99 7.17 -5.11 -6.14
CA ASP A 99 7.64 -6.48 -5.89
C ASP A 99 8.71 -6.57 -4.81
N GLN A 100 9.47 -5.49 -4.60
CA GLN A 100 10.51 -5.39 -3.59
C GLN A 100 10.50 -4.02 -2.91
N PHE A 101 11.14 -3.91 -1.75
CA PHE A 101 11.33 -2.63 -1.10
C PHE A 101 12.74 -2.46 -0.53
N LEU A 102 13.11 -1.20 -0.34
CA LEU A 102 14.22 -0.76 0.48
C LEU A 102 13.68 0.13 1.59
N ASP A 103 13.96 -0.22 2.84
CA ASP A 103 13.45 0.50 4.02
C ASP A 103 14.44 1.56 4.48
N PHE A 104 14.03 2.83 4.35
CA PHE A 104 14.73 4.00 4.89
C PHE A 104 13.88 4.74 5.92
N THR A 105 12.90 4.08 6.52
CA THR A 105 12.09 4.63 7.61
C THR A 105 12.90 4.67 8.92
N ARG A 106 12.45 5.51 9.87
CA ARG A 106 13.13 5.69 11.15
C ARG A 106 12.10 5.79 12.27
N GLY A 107 12.25 4.97 13.30
CA GLY A 107 11.43 5.10 14.51
C GLY A 107 9.96 4.75 14.37
N ARG A 108 9.55 4.10 13.28
CA ARG A 108 8.20 3.56 13.12
C ARG A 108 8.12 2.20 13.83
N PRO A 109 7.06 1.91 14.60
CA PRO A 109 6.80 0.55 15.07
C PRO A 109 6.58 -0.38 13.87
N GLY A 110 7.57 -1.21 13.56
CA GLY A 110 7.64 -2.01 12.32
C GLY A 110 7.28 -3.48 12.49
N THR A 111 6.89 -3.90 13.71
CA THR A 111 6.59 -5.30 14.01
C THR A 111 5.52 -5.39 15.10
N PHE A 112 4.79 -6.51 15.13
CA PHE A 112 3.92 -6.89 16.25
C PHE A 112 4.70 -7.57 17.38
N PHE A 113 5.91 -8.05 17.10
CA PHE A 113 6.78 -8.79 18.02
C PHE A 113 7.88 -7.86 18.58
N ASP A 114 7.47 -6.83 19.32
CA ASP A 114 8.32 -5.72 19.78
C ASP A 114 9.07 -6.01 21.09
N GLY A 115 8.94 -7.23 21.61
CA GLY A 115 9.59 -7.67 22.86
C GLY A 115 8.78 -7.39 24.12
N GLU A 116 7.54 -6.87 24.00
CA GLU A 116 6.61 -6.79 25.14
C GLU A 116 6.06 -8.18 25.51
N THR A 117 6.14 -9.14 24.59
CA THR A 117 5.85 -10.56 24.82
C THR A 117 7.13 -11.38 24.65
N ASP A 118 7.15 -12.61 25.23
CA ASP A 118 8.29 -13.54 25.08
C ASP A 118 8.38 -14.16 23.67
N GLU A 119 7.52 -13.74 22.75
CA GLU A 119 7.46 -14.29 21.38
C GLU A 119 8.45 -13.56 20.46
N VAL A 120 9.32 -14.32 19.81
CA VAL A 120 10.23 -13.83 18.77
C VAL A 120 9.89 -14.51 17.46
N VAL A 121 9.46 -13.74 16.47
CA VAL A 121 9.09 -14.26 15.16
C VAL A 121 9.94 -13.61 14.08
N HIS A 122 10.48 -14.43 13.18
CA HIS A 122 11.19 -14.00 11.98
C HIS A 122 10.39 -14.40 10.76
N VAL A 123 9.85 -13.42 10.03
CA VAL A 123 9.08 -13.65 8.81
C VAL A 123 9.98 -13.61 7.57
N ASP A 124 9.75 -14.52 6.65
CA ASP A 124 10.44 -14.49 5.35
C ASP A 124 9.92 -13.35 4.47
N MET A 125 10.83 -12.51 4.01
CA MET A 125 10.58 -11.35 3.15
C MET A 125 11.22 -11.51 1.76
N THR A 126 11.53 -12.74 1.33
CA THR A 126 12.05 -13.00 -0.03
C THR A 126 11.08 -12.50 -1.10
N GLU A 127 9.78 -12.74 -0.91
CA GLU A 127 8.70 -12.19 -1.72
C GLU A 127 7.75 -11.38 -0.83
N PRO A 128 8.06 -10.10 -0.53
CA PRO A 128 7.30 -9.32 0.44
C PRO A 128 5.85 -9.04 0.00
N TYR A 129 5.64 -8.83 -1.29
CA TYR A 129 4.32 -8.61 -1.89
C TYR A 129 3.78 -9.91 -2.46
N CYS A 130 2.54 -10.25 -2.12
CA CYS A 130 1.92 -11.53 -2.44
C CYS A 130 1.95 -11.83 -3.96
N PRO A 131 2.63 -12.88 -4.40
CA PRO A 131 2.74 -13.20 -5.83
C PRO A 131 1.39 -13.57 -6.44
N HIS A 132 0.47 -14.14 -5.67
CA HIS A 132 -0.88 -14.47 -6.11
C HIS A 132 -1.68 -13.21 -6.43
N LEU A 133 -1.78 -12.26 -5.48
CA LEU A 133 -2.47 -10.99 -5.71
C LEU A 133 -1.83 -10.16 -6.83
N ARG A 134 -0.50 -10.19 -6.95
CA ARG A 134 0.20 -9.52 -8.06
C ARG A 134 -0.14 -10.13 -9.41
N LYS A 135 -0.29 -11.45 -9.48
CA LYS A 135 -0.76 -12.14 -10.70
C LYS A 135 -2.18 -11.71 -11.06
N GLU A 136 -3.10 -11.70 -10.09
CA GLU A 136 -4.49 -11.28 -10.32
C GLU A 136 -4.60 -9.81 -10.75
N LEU A 137 -3.81 -8.92 -10.13
CA LEU A 137 -3.74 -7.49 -10.52
C LEU A 137 -3.22 -7.33 -11.96
N ARG A 138 -2.24 -8.13 -12.37
CA ARG A 138 -1.78 -8.14 -13.76
C ARG A 138 -2.89 -8.56 -14.72
N GLU A 139 -3.57 -9.66 -14.42
CA GLU A 139 -4.67 -10.19 -15.25
C GLU A 139 -5.84 -9.20 -15.31
N ALA A 140 -6.13 -8.52 -14.20
CA ALA A 140 -7.13 -7.45 -14.18
C ALA A 140 -6.73 -6.26 -15.06
N ALA A 141 -5.48 -5.81 -14.99
CA ALA A 141 -4.97 -4.74 -15.83
C ALA A 141 -5.05 -5.09 -17.33
N GLU A 142 -4.58 -6.28 -17.71
CA GLU A 142 -4.65 -6.80 -19.08
C GLU A 142 -6.10 -6.80 -19.61
N ALA A 143 -7.05 -7.26 -18.80
CA ALA A 143 -8.46 -7.32 -19.17
C ALA A 143 -9.13 -5.93 -19.29
N LEU A 144 -8.59 -4.93 -18.60
CA LEU A 144 -9.05 -3.53 -18.66
C LEU A 144 -8.31 -2.70 -19.72
N GLY A 145 -7.32 -3.28 -20.40
CA GLY A 145 -6.47 -2.58 -21.38
C GLY A 145 -5.50 -1.59 -20.72
N GLU A 146 -5.21 -1.78 -19.43
CA GLU A 146 -4.29 -0.94 -18.68
C GLU A 146 -2.84 -1.40 -18.85
N THR A 147 -1.93 -0.44 -19.01
CA THR A 147 -0.50 -0.71 -18.99
C THR A 147 0.01 -0.69 -17.56
N LEU A 148 0.62 -1.81 -17.13
CA LEU A 148 1.10 -1.99 -15.77
C LEU A 148 2.56 -2.48 -15.80
N ALA A 149 3.47 -1.75 -15.16
CA ALA A 149 4.82 -2.25 -14.91
C ALA A 149 4.75 -3.40 -13.89
N LEU A 150 5.25 -4.57 -14.27
CA LEU A 150 5.06 -5.80 -13.47
C LEU A 150 6.01 -5.92 -12.29
N LYS A 151 6.97 -5.00 -12.18
CA LYS A 151 7.96 -4.92 -11.09
C LYS A 151 8.26 -3.46 -10.79
N GLY A 152 8.65 -3.21 -9.56
CA GLY A 152 9.15 -1.91 -9.12
C GLY A 152 9.67 -1.99 -7.69
N THR A 153 10.98 -1.79 -7.50
CA THR A 153 11.58 -1.71 -6.18
C THR A 153 11.21 -0.38 -5.52
N TYR A 154 10.39 -0.47 -4.47
CA TYR A 154 9.88 0.67 -3.73
C TYR A 154 10.86 1.09 -2.62
N VAL A 155 11.40 2.28 -2.68
CA VAL A 155 12.13 2.89 -1.56
C VAL A 155 11.14 3.56 -0.63
N CYS A 156 11.08 3.11 0.62
CA CYS A 156 10.23 3.73 1.63
C CYS A 156 11.02 4.76 2.43
N ALA A 157 10.81 6.04 2.14
CA ALA A 157 11.38 7.15 2.89
C ALA A 157 10.51 7.49 4.11
N GLU A 158 11.08 8.15 5.12
CA GLU A 158 10.36 8.51 6.34
C GLU A 158 9.25 9.53 6.09
N GLY A 159 9.51 10.55 5.26
CA GLY A 159 8.64 11.72 5.17
C GLY A 159 8.63 12.55 6.47
N PRO A 160 7.75 13.58 6.61
CA PRO A 160 6.81 14.02 5.57
C PRO A 160 7.46 14.90 4.49
N ARG A 161 8.75 15.31 4.63
CA ARG A 161 9.47 16.03 3.59
C ARG A 161 9.75 15.10 2.40
N PHE A 162 9.75 15.65 1.22
CA PHE A 162 10.29 14.97 0.05
C PHE A 162 11.81 14.80 0.16
N GLU A 163 12.33 13.87 -0.62
CA GLU A 163 13.74 13.51 -0.64
C GLU A 163 14.57 14.63 -1.31
N THR A 164 15.84 14.71 -0.94
CA THR A 164 16.77 15.55 -1.67
C THR A 164 17.25 14.86 -2.95
N PRO A 165 17.71 15.60 -3.97
CA PRO A 165 18.31 14.99 -5.17
C PRO A 165 19.51 14.08 -4.86
N ALA A 166 20.21 14.30 -3.75
CA ALA A 166 21.31 13.44 -3.31
C ALA A 166 20.79 12.09 -2.77
N GLU A 167 19.71 12.11 -1.96
CA GLU A 167 19.05 10.90 -1.49
C GLU A 167 18.50 10.09 -2.68
N ILE A 168 17.87 10.75 -3.64
CA ILE A 168 17.34 10.08 -4.85
C ILE A 168 18.44 9.40 -5.66
N ARG A 169 19.60 10.09 -5.86
CA ARG A 169 20.75 9.44 -6.53
C ARG A 169 21.26 8.23 -5.76
N MET A 170 21.33 8.31 -4.43
CA MET A 170 21.71 7.17 -3.58
C MET A 170 20.72 6.02 -3.74
N PHE A 171 19.41 6.28 -3.64
CA PHE A 171 18.38 5.25 -3.77
C PHE A 171 18.43 4.55 -5.13
N LYS A 172 18.62 5.32 -6.20
CA LYS A 172 18.79 4.76 -7.56
C LYS A 172 20.02 3.85 -7.66
N GLN A 173 21.15 4.20 -7.03
CA GLN A 173 22.35 3.37 -6.99
C GLN A 173 22.14 2.05 -6.21
N LEU A 174 21.26 2.05 -5.23
CA LEU A 174 20.88 0.85 -4.46
C LEU A 174 19.83 -0.03 -5.17
N GLY A 175 19.41 0.35 -6.38
CA GLY A 175 18.43 -0.40 -7.16
C GLY A 175 16.98 0.03 -6.93
N GLY A 176 16.73 1.15 -6.23
CA GLY A 176 15.39 1.73 -6.10
C GLY A 176 14.90 2.31 -7.43
N GLU A 177 13.63 2.10 -7.73
CA GLU A 177 12.98 2.57 -8.95
C GLU A 177 11.85 3.56 -8.66
N LEU A 178 11.16 3.36 -7.54
CA LEU A 178 10.05 4.17 -7.05
C LEU A 178 10.35 4.66 -5.64
N VAL A 179 9.93 5.86 -5.29
CA VAL A 179 10.06 6.39 -3.92
C VAL A 179 8.71 6.83 -3.38
N GLY A 180 8.41 6.42 -2.16
CA GLY A 180 7.21 6.82 -1.44
C GLY A 180 7.44 6.69 0.07
N MET A 181 6.37 6.79 0.87
CA MET A 181 6.52 6.97 2.31
C MET A 181 5.72 5.97 3.16
N THR A 182 5.04 4.98 2.56
CA THR A 182 3.99 4.26 3.31
C THR A 182 4.00 2.74 3.19
N SER A 183 4.69 2.15 2.21
CA SER A 183 4.66 0.69 2.01
C SER A 183 5.33 -0.08 3.15
N VAL A 184 6.30 0.54 3.83
CA VAL A 184 6.91 0.00 5.05
C VAL A 184 6.53 0.91 6.23
N PRO A 185 6.06 0.35 7.34
CA PRO A 185 6.02 -1.07 7.71
C PRO A 185 4.76 -1.85 7.29
N GLU A 186 3.86 -1.26 6.49
CA GLU A 186 2.54 -1.84 6.18
C GLU A 186 2.65 -3.27 5.62
N VAL A 187 3.53 -3.50 4.65
CA VAL A 187 3.74 -4.83 4.04
C VAL A 187 4.36 -5.84 5.02
N VAL A 188 5.26 -5.39 5.90
CA VAL A 188 5.88 -6.24 6.92
C VAL A 188 4.83 -6.71 7.93
N LEU A 189 4.03 -5.78 8.45
CA LEU A 189 2.95 -6.07 9.39
C LEU A 189 1.88 -7.00 8.77
N ALA A 190 1.54 -6.79 7.50
CA ALA A 190 0.63 -7.69 6.79
C ALA A 190 1.20 -9.12 6.71
N ARG A 191 2.50 -9.25 6.45
CA ARG A 191 3.19 -10.55 6.44
C ARG A 191 3.17 -11.22 7.82
N GLU A 192 3.49 -10.49 8.89
CA GLU A 192 3.42 -11.00 10.26
C GLU A 192 2.00 -11.41 10.66
N ALA A 193 0.99 -10.68 10.19
CA ALA A 193 -0.41 -11.01 10.42
C ALA A 193 -0.91 -12.20 9.56
N GLY A 194 -0.09 -12.76 8.67
CA GLY A 194 -0.49 -13.82 7.75
C GLY A 194 -1.50 -13.39 6.69
N ILE A 195 -1.47 -12.11 6.31
CA ILE A 195 -2.38 -11.52 5.32
C ILE A 195 -1.62 -11.35 3.99
N CYS A 196 -2.24 -11.77 2.90
CA CYS A 196 -1.75 -11.49 1.56
C CYS A 196 -1.82 -9.98 1.29
N TYR A 197 -0.73 -9.38 0.79
CA TYR A 197 -0.66 -7.95 0.59
C TYR A 197 -0.05 -7.62 -0.77
N ALA A 198 -0.70 -6.74 -1.54
CA ALA A 198 -0.17 -6.22 -2.79
C ALA A 198 -0.43 -4.72 -2.91
N THR A 199 0.51 -4.00 -3.54
CA THR A 199 0.42 -2.56 -3.78
C THR A 199 0.49 -2.25 -5.26
N VAL A 200 -0.48 -1.45 -5.72
CA VAL A 200 -0.39 -0.73 -6.99
C VAL A 200 0.17 0.67 -6.68
N ALA A 201 1.38 0.92 -7.14
CA ALA A 201 2.00 2.24 -7.10
C ALA A 201 1.52 3.06 -8.31
N VAL A 202 1.11 4.29 -8.05
CA VAL A 202 0.77 5.30 -9.06
C VAL A 202 1.91 6.29 -9.13
N VAL A 203 2.59 6.35 -10.26
CA VAL A 203 3.66 7.32 -10.48
C VAL A 203 3.04 8.69 -10.74
N THR A 204 3.14 9.57 -9.76
CA THR A 204 2.53 10.91 -9.81
C THR A 204 3.48 11.96 -10.36
N ASN A 205 4.77 11.79 -10.17
CA ASN A 205 5.82 12.75 -10.52
C ASN A 205 7.16 12.05 -10.71
N TRP A 206 8.12 12.73 -11.30
CA TRP A 206 9.51 12.35 -11.19
C TRP A 206 10.02 12.63 -9.76
N ALA A 207 10.85 11.75 -9.22
CA ALA A 207 11.49 11.97 -7.94
C ALA A 207 12.40 13.21 -7.96
N ALA A 208 12.67 13.80 -6.80
CA ALA A 208 13.42 15.05 -6.69
C ALA A 208 14.77 15.03 -7.44
N GLY A 209 14.95 15.97 -8.34
CA GLY A 209 16.19 16.11 -9.16
C GLY A 209 16.31 15.09 -10.30
N VAL A 210 15.27 14.34 -10.63
CA VAL A 210 15.18 13.52 -11.86
C VAL A 210 14.72 14.40 -13.03
N SER A 211 13.83 15.36 -12.77
CA SER A 211 13.47 16.43 -13.70
C SER A 211 13.78 17.80 -13.08
N GLU A 212 13.57 18.86 -13.85
CA GLU A 212 13.73 20.26 -13.38
C GLU A 212 12.51 20.71 -12.55
N GLU A 213 11.41 19.99 -12.57
CA GLU A 213 10.19 20.33 -11.88
C GLU A 213 10.32 20.10 -10.36
N LEU A 214 9.75 21.01 -9.57
CA LEU A 214 9.66 20.85 -8.13
C LEU A 214 8.53 19.86 -7.78
N VAL A 215 8.75 19.06 -6.74
CA VAL A 215 7.73 18.13 -6.22
C VAL A 215 6.85 18.88 -5.24
N GLU A 216 5.54 18.97 -5.54
CA GLU A 216 4.53 19.63 -4.72
C GLU A 216 3.42 18.67 -4.33
N HIS A 217 2.99 18.71 -3.07
CA HIS A 217 1.99 17.78 -2.55
C HIS A 217 0.60 17.97 -3.19
N GLU A 218 0.20 19.22 -3.48
CA GLU A 218 -1.09 19.51 -4.12
C GLU A 218 -1.16 18.86 -5.51
N GLY A 219 -0.12 19.01 -6.32
CA GLY A 219 -0.03 18.36 -7.63
C GLY A 219 -0.11 16.83 -7.55
N VAL A 220 0.51 16.22 -6.52
CA VAL A 220 0.42 14.78 -6.26
C VAL A 220 -1.02 14.35 -5.94
N SER A 221 -1.72 15.11 -5.10
CA SER A 221 -3.10 14.79 -4.69
C SER A 221 -4.07 14.87 -5.88
N ASP A 222 -3.98 15.93 -6.67
CA ASP A 222 -4.84 16.14 -7.85
C ASP A 222 -4.60 15.06 -8.91
N PHE A 223 -3.34 14.73 -9.15
CA PHE A 223 -2.97 13.68 -10.09
C PHE A 223 -3.51 12.32 -9.63
N MET A 224 -3.36 11.99 -8.35
CA MET A 224 -3.92 10.75 -7.78
C MET A 224 -5.43 10.68 -7.95
N GLY A 225 -6.16 11.78 -7.75
CA GLY A 225 -7.61 11.84 -7.97
C GLY A 225 -8.01 11.42 -9.40
N GLN A 226 -7.23 11.80 -10.40
CA GLN A 226 -7.44 11.41 -11.80
C GLN A 226 -7.11 9.93 -12.06
N GLN A 227 -6.15 9.33 -11.32
CA GLN A 227 -5.74 7.95 -11.52
C GLN A 227 -6.54 6.94 -10.67
N THR A 228 -7.18 7.40 -9.59
CA THR A 228 -7.96 6.56 -8.68
C THR A 228 -8.99 5.67 -9.38
N PRO A 229 -9.76 6.14 -10.41
CA PRO A 229 -10.70 5.27 -11.11
C PRO A 229 -10.05 4.06 -11.78
N ARG A 230 -8.84 4.20 -12.33
CA ARG A 230 -8.09 3.11 -12.97
C ARG A 230 -7.69 2.04 -11.94
N VAL A 231 -7.11 2.47 -10.81
CA VAL A 231 -6.71 1.57 -9.72
C VAL A 231 -7.93 0.89 -9.10
N ARG A 232 -9.03 1.64 -8.91
CA ARG A 232 -10.29 1.10 -8.39
C ARG A 232 -10.85 0.00 -9.28
N ALA A 233 -10.91 0.21 -10.59
CA ALA A 233 -11.42 -0.79 -11.53
C ALA A 233 -10.60 -2.09 -11.49
N MET A 234 -9.27 -2.00 -11.36
CA MET A 234 -8.42 -3.18 -11.17
C MET A 234 -8.72 -3.90 -9.85
N PHE A 235 -8.85 -3.16 -8.75
CA PHE A 235 -9.15 -3.74 -7.43
C PHE A 235 -10.53 -4.42 -7.44
N GLU A 236 -11.55 -3.76 -7.98
CA GLU A 236 -12.90 -4.31 -8.12
C GLU A 236 -12.88 -5.64 -8.88
N ARG A 237 -12.20 -5.68 -10.02
CA ARG A 237 -12.07 -6.90 -10.81
C ARG A 237 -11.35 -8.02 -10.07
N VAL A 238 -10.27 -7.72 -9.33
CA VAL A 238 -9.58 -8.71 -8.50
C VAL A 238 -10.52 -9.23 -7.43
N ILE A 239 -11.20 -8.36 -6.70
CA ILE A 239 -12.09 -8.72 -5.59
C ILE A 239 -13.26 -9.60 -6.05
N GLU A 240 -13.84 -9.30 -7.23
CA GLU A 240 -14.95 -10.09 -7.79
C GLU A 240 -14.51 -11.46 -8.34
N GLN A 241 -13.26 -11.59 -8.81
CA GLN A 241 -12.78 -12.79 -9.48
C GLN A 241 -11.82 -13.63 -8.62
N HIS A 242 -11.47 -13.15 -7.44
CA HIS A 242 -10.54 -13.82 -6.55
C HIS A 242 -11.00 -15.23 -6.19
N VAL A 243 -10.08 -16.15 -6.30
CA VAL A 243 -10.27 -17.51 -5.81
C VAL A 243 -9.33 -17.71 -4.63
N ASP A 244 -9.92 -17.84 -3.44
CA ASP A 244 -9.11 -18.11 -2.24
C ASP A 244 -8.36 -19.42 -2.38
N GLY A 245 -7.08 -19.41 -2.05
CA GLY A 245 -6.20 -20.56 -2.14
C GLY A 245 -5.10 -20.52 -1.07
N ASP A 246 -4.36 -21.61 -0.95
CA ASP A 246 -3.20 -21.66 -0.09
C ASP A 246 -2.12 -20.71 -0.63
N CYS A 247 -1.69 -19.79 0.23
CA CYS A 247 -0.64 -18.84 -0.09
C CYS A 247 0.47 -18.89 0.97
N VAL A 248 1.71 -18.87 0.51
CA VAL A 248 2.91 -18.82 1.40
C VAL A 248 2.87 -17.62 2.36
N CYS A 249 2.19 -16.53 1.99
CA CYS A 249 2.00 -15.37 2.85
C CYS A 249 1.25 -15.68 4.15
N ARG A 250 0.45 -16.76 4.17
CA ARG A 250 -0.39 -17.17 5.31
C ARG A 250 0.29 -18.15 6.24
N ALA A 251 1.51 -18.59 5.90
CA ALA A 251 2.28 -19.51 6.74
C ALA A 251 2.78 -18.88 8.05
N CYS A 252 2.93 -17.55 8.08
CA CYS A 252 3.23 -16.79 9.29
C CYS A 252 1.93 -16.27 9.90
N ARG A 253 1.68 -16.62 11.15
CA ARG A 253 0.58 -16.06 11.92
C ARG A 253 1.16 -15.53 13.23
N ALA A 254 1.02 -14.24 13.45
CA ALA A 254 1.04 -13.71 14.80
C ALA A 254 -0.13 -14.35 15.55
N GLY A 255 0.12 -14.97 16.68
CA GLY A 255 -0.84 -15.72 17.49
C GLY A 255 -2.05 -14.90 17.95
#